data_bb212eb5fadf7b477fb3c4ac3ffa3999
#
_entry.id   bb212eb5fadf7b477fb3c4ac3ffa3999
#
_cell.length_a   1.000
_cell.length_b   1.000
_cell.length_c   1.000
_cell.angle_alpha   90.00
_cell.angle_beta   90.00
_cell.angle_gamma   90.00
#
_symmetry.space_group_name_H-M   'P 1'
#
loop_
_entity.id
_entity.type
_entity.pdbx_description
1 polymer ?
#
loop_
_entity_poly.entity_id
_entity_poly.type
_entity_poly.pdbx_seq_one_letter_code
_entity_poly.pdbx_strand_id
1 'polypeptide(L)'
;MQVLEESMTEKFSTYLYGAGSGTDPYGLAALIPDDPTSGSIGGLSRVTERQWRTSAFDFDGGLDETNIEEAFDDVEMDLTVKKDSPDLVLCGRNLYRLYRAAVRSKFTIPLTDGGGSGKAMYDLGFKGVSHGGITMLYDEDCPVNKAYWINSKYIRMHVLKGVNFKVKELVAPWTIDAIGKRIIWQGQMCIWN
;
A
#
# COMPACT_ATOMS: atom_id res chain seq x y z
N MET A 1 0.44 -27.12 7.30
CA MET A 1 0.53 -25.82 7.95
C MET A 1 1.00 -24.75 6.97
N GLN A 2 2.14 -24.92 6.28
CA GLN A 2 2.67 -23.96 5.32
C GLN A 2 1.64 -23.47 4.28
N VAL A 3 0.95 -24.36 3.60
CA VAL A 3 -0.06 -23.99 2.58
C VAL A 3 -1.17 -23.09 3.15
N LEU A 4 -1.54 -23.29 4.40
CA LEU A 4 -2.59 -22.52 5.05
C LEU A 4 -2.10 -21.11 5.44
N GLU A 5 -0.85 -21.00 5.84
CA GLU A 5 -0.18 -19.73 6.15
C GLU A 5 0.08 -18.93 4.88
N GLU A 6 0.56 -19.57 3.81
CA GLU A 6 0.75 -18.96 2.49
C GLU A 6 -0.57 -18.41 1.92
N SER A 7 -1.63 -19.23 1.94
CA SER A 7 -2.96 -18.82 1.48
C SER A 7 -3.55 -17.68 2.32
N MET A 8 -3.24 -17.63 3.60
CA MET A 8 -3.69 -16.52 4.47
C MET A 8 -2.92 -15.23 4.15
N THR A 9 -1.61 -15.32 3.94
CA THR A 9 -0.76 -14.18 3.56
C THR A 9 -1.23 -13.59 2.23
N GLU A 10 -1.50 -14.42 1.22
CA GLU A 10 -2.01 -14.02 -0.09
C GLU A 10 -3.36 -13.30 0.02
N LYS A 11 -4.28 -13.84 0.83
CA LYS A 11 -5.56 -13.17 1.11
C LYS A 11 -5.39 -11.83 1.82
N PHE A 12 -4.46 -11.74 2.75
CA PHE A 12 -4.18 -10.47 3.45
C PHE A 12 -3.64 -9.41 2.51
N SER A 13 -2.76 -9.78 1.61
CA SER A 13 -2.24 -8.88 0.59
C SER A 13 -3.37 -8.35 -0.30
N THR A 14 -4.24 -9.22 -0.77
CA THR A 14 -5.44 -8.82 -1.53
C THR A 14 -6.38 -7.91 -0.72
N TYR A 15 -6.62 -8.21 0.56
CA TYR A 15 -7.47 -7.39 1.42
C TYR A 15 -6.88 -6.00 1.71
N LEU A 16 -5.55 -5.87 1.71
CA LEU A 16 -4.87 -4.59 1.91
C LEU A 16 -5.34 -3.54 0.89
N TYR A 17 -5.57 -3.95 -0.36
CA TYR A 17 -6.02 -3.07 -1.44
C TYR A 17 -7.53 -3.13 -1.69
N GLY A 18 -8.26 -3.95 -0.95
CA GLY A 18 -9.70 -4.14 -1.12
C GLY A 18 -10.54 -2.97 -0.58
N ALA A 19 -11.75 -2.85 -1.10
CA ALA A 19 -12.75 -1.92 -0.57
C ALA A 19 -13.49 -2.45 0.68
N GLY A 20 -13.28 -3.73 1.00
CA GLY A 20 -14.04 -4.42 2.04
C GLY A 20 -15.49 -4.71 1.61
N SER A 21 -15.97 -5.90 1.90
CA SER A 21 -17.36 -6.29 1.60
C SER A 21 -17.79 -7.40 2.55
N GLY A 22 -18.96 -7.26 3.16
CA GLY A 22 -19.48 -8.25 4.08
C GLY A 22 -18.59 -8.49 5.30
N THR A 23 -17.87 -9.61 5.34
CA THR A 23 -16.95 -9.99 6.43
C THR A 23 -15.50 -9.61 6.15
N ASP A 24 -15.20 -9.10 4.96
CA ASP A 24 -13.83 -8.75 4.59
C ASP A 24 -13.43 -7.41 5.23
N PRO A 25 -12.19 -7.28 5.71
CA PRO A 25 -11.72 -6.04 6.30
C PRO A 25 -11.63 -4.92 5.25
N TYR A 26 -11.83 -3.69 5.68
CA TYR A 26 -11.56 -2.53 4.82
C TYR A 26 -10.06 -2.41 4.55
N GLY A 27 -9.71 -2.28 3.30
CA GLY A 27 -8.36 -2.01 2.85
C GLY A 27 -8.17 -0.56 2.41
N LEU A 28 -7.07 -0.31 1.70
CA LEU A 28 -6.72 1.04 1.24
C LEU A 28 -7.75 1.64 0.30
N ALA A 29 -8.40 0.86 -0.57
CA ALA A 29 -9.44 1.38 -1.45
C ALA A 29 -10.68 1.90 -0.70
N ALA A 30 -10.97 1.36 0.49
CA ALA A 30 -12.04 1.89 1.34
C ALA A 30 -11.62 3.14 2.11
N LEU A 31 -10.36 3.14 2.61
CA LEU A 31 -9.81 4.25 3.39
C LEU A 31 -9.49 5.45 2.51
N ILE A 32 -8.91 5.18 1.33
CA ILE A 32 -8.46 6.18 0.34
C ILE A 32 -9.18 5.89 -0.99
N PRO A 33 -10.46 6.26 -1.13
CA PRO A 33 -11.21 6.01 -2.36
C PRO A 33 -10.80 6.96 -3.48
N ASP A 34 -11.11 6.59 -4.71
CA ASP A 34 -10.87 7.43 -5.90
C ASP A 34 -11.69 8.73 -5.87
N ASP A 35 -12.92 8.69 -5.30
CA ASP A 35 -13.70 9.88 -5.00
C ASP A 35 -13.77 10.12 -3.48
N PRO A 36 -12.93 11.00 -2.93
CA PRO A 36 -12.92 11.29 -1.50
C PRO A 36 -14.10 12.12 -1.02
N THR A 37 -14.92 12.64 -1.92
CA THR A 37 -16.06 13.51 -1.58
C THR A 37 -17.35 12.75 -1.34
N SER A 38 -17.41 11.47 -1.72
CA SER A 38 -18.58 10.61 -1.61
C SER A 38 -18.39 9.45 -0.63
N GLY A 39 -19.49 8.79 -0.31
CA GLY A 39 -19.50 7.59 0.54
C GLY A 39 -19.36 7.87 2.03
N SER A 40 -19.21 6.80 2.79
CA SER A 40 -19.06 6.84 4.26
C SER A 40 -18.02 5.82 4.71
N ILE A 41 -17.35 6.11 5.81
CA ILE A 41 -16.42 5.20 6.46
C ILE A 41 -16.62 5.25 7.98
N GLY A 42 -16.66 4.07 8.62
CA GLY A 42 -16.88 4.00 10.07
C GLY A 42 -18.19 4.66 10.54
N GLY A 43 -19.21 4.75 9.69
CA GLY A 43 -20.46 5.43 9.99
C GLY A 43 -20.44 6.95 9.79
N LEU A 44 -19.30 7.54 9.41
CA LEU A 44 -19.15 8.95 9.12
C LEU A 44 -19.27 9.21 7.61
N SER A 45 -20.13 10.17 7.25
CA SER A 45 -20.32 10.58 5.86
C SER A 45 -19.22 11.55 5.41
N ARG A 46 -18.52 11.23 4.33
CA ARG A 46 -17.52 12.14 3.73
C ARG A 46 -18.14 13.37 3.10
N VAL A 47 -19.43 13.33 2.82
CA VAL A 47 -20.17 14.49 2.28
C VAL A 47 -20.28 15.59 3.33
N THR A 48 -20.63 15.22 4.58
CA THR A 48 -20.82 16.15 5.69
C THR A 48 -19.54 16.44 6.45
N GLU A 49 -18.75 15.40 6.71
CA GLU A 49 -17.54 15.46 7.53
C GLU A 49 -16.28 15.61 6.65
N ARG A 50 -16.01 16.86 6.24
CA ARG A 50 -14.90 17.18 5.33
C ARG A 50 -13.52 16.81 5.87
N GLN A 51 -13.32 16.83 7.18
CA GLN A 51 -12.07 16.47 7.84
C GLN A 51 -11.70 14.99 7.70
N TRP A 52 -12.66 14.15 7.29
CA TRP A 52 -12.44 12.73 7.04
C TRP A 52 -12.21 12.41 5.56
N ARG A 53 -12.08 13.42 4.72
CA ARG A 53 -11.76 13.23 3.32
C ARG A 53 -10.26 13.01 3.17
N THR A 54 -9.92 12.05 2.36
CA THR A 54 -8.57 11.86 1.82
C THR A 54 -8.40 12.70 0.56
N SER A 55 -7.17 12.82 0.06
CA SER A 55 -6.92 13.44 -1.23
C SER A 55 -6.85 12.38 -2.32
N ALA A 56 -7.32 12.69 -3.50
CA ALA A 56 -7.16 11.88 -4.70
C ALA A 56 -6.69 12.80 -5.84
N PHE A 57 -5.70 12.33 -6.59
CA PHE A 57 -5.12 13.04 -7.73
C PHE A 57 -5.29 12.17 -8.95
N ASP A 58 -5.91 12.73 -9.98
CA ASP A 58 -6.08 12.07 -11.27
C ASP A 58 -5.30 12.85 -12.33
N PHE A 59 -4.51 12.14 -13.11
CA PHE A 59 -3.68 12.71 -14.15
C PHE A 59 -4.27 12.38 -15.52
N ASP A 60 -5.28 13.13 -15.92
CA ASP A 60 -6.06 12.96 -17.17
C ASP A 60 -5.19 12.93 -18.45
N GLY A 61 -4.06 13.61 -18.43
CA GLY A 61 -3.08 13.62 -19.53
C GLY A 61 -2.19 12.38 -19.61
N GLY A 62 -2.31 11.50 -18.62
CA GLY A 62 -1.42 10.35 -18.44
C GLY A 62 -0.05 10.73 -17.89
N LEU A 63 0.59 9.78 -17.24
CA LEU A 63 1.95 9.91 -16.74
C LEU A 63 2.93 9.19 -17.67
N ASP A 64 4.02 9.85 -18.00
CA ASP A 64 5.14 9.31 -18.76
C ASP A 64 6.48 9.50 -18.03
N GLU A 65 7.58 9.08 -18.65
CA GLU A 65 8.91 9.17 -18.05
C GLU A 65 9.41 10.63 -17.87
N THR A 66 8.77 11.59 -18.51
CA THR A 66 9.20 13.01 -18.49
C THR A 66 8.48 13.81 -17.42
N ASN A 67 7.22 13.47 -17.12
CA ASN A 67 6.36 14.25 -16.23
C ASN A 67 6.08 13.57 -14.87
N ILE A 68 6.38 12.28 -14.71
CA ILE A 68 6.02 11.53 -13.50
C ILE A 68 6.71 12.06 -12.24
N GLU A 69 7.94 12.57 -12.34
CA GLU A 69 8.64 13.11 -11.18
C GLU A 69 8.02 14.43 -10.73
N GLU A 70 7.72 15.35 -11.67
CA GLU A 70 7.05 16.62 -11.40
C GLU A 70 5.66 16.37 -10.78
N ALA A 71 4.90 15.42 -11.34
CA ALA A 71 3.61 15.03 -10.80
C ALA A 71 3.71 14.47 -9.37
N PHE A 72 4.76 13.74 -9.05
CA PHE A 72 4.99 13.21 -7.71
C PHE A 72 5.45 14.31 -6.73
N ASP A 73 6.26 15.26 -7.19
CA ASP A 73 6.61 16.45 -6.41
C ASP A 73 5.37 17.27 -6.04
N ASP A 74 4.45 17.49 -6.99
CA ASP A 74 3.19 18.21 -6.76
C ASP A 74 2.31 17.46 -5.73
N VAL A 75 2.16 16.15 -5.87
CA VAL A 75 1.41 15.33 -4.91
C VAL A 75 2.04 15.39 -3.51
N GLU A 76 3.37 15.30 -3.39
CA GLU A 76 4.06 15.40 -2.10
C GLU A 76 3.82 16.76 -1.45
N MET A 77 3.92 17.84 -2.23
CA MET A 77 3.68 19.20 -1.74
C MET A 77 2.23 19.39 -1.27
N ASP A 78 1.26 18.91 -2.02
CA ASP A 78 -0.16 19.01 -1.69
C ASP A 78 -0.56 18.17 -0.47
N LEU A 79 0.10 17.03 -0.27
CA LEU A 79 -0.15 16.15 0.86
C LEU A 79 0.61 16.57 2.12
N THR A 80 1.64 17.43 1.98
CA THR A 80 2.42 17.87 3.13
C THR A 80 1.72 18.99 3.86
N VAL A 81 1.28 18.73 5.10
CA VAL A 81 0.63 19.74 5.95
C VAL A 81 1.52 20.00 7.16
N LYS A 82 2.17 21.17 7.20
CA LYS A 82 3.07 21.61 8.27
C LYS A 82 4.25 20.65 8.45
N LYS A 83 4.18 19.77 9.47
CA LYS A 83 5.21 18.77 9.79
C LYS A 83 4.81 17.34 9.42
N ASP A 84 3.57 17.15 9.01
CA ASP A 84 3.04 15.84 8.63
C ASP A 84 3.14 15.70 7.11
N SER A 85 3.95 14.76 6.67
CA SER A 85 4.13 14.36 5.28
C SER A 85 3.93 12.85 5.15
N PRO A 86 3.63 12.35 3.96
CA PRO A 86 3.69 10.91 3.69
C PRO A 86 5.09 10.37 3.97
N ASP A 87 5.18 9.13 4.42
CA ASP A 87 6.44 8.42 4.68
C ASP A 87 6.60 7.15 3.84
N LEU A 88 5.51 6.71 3.23
CA LEU A 88 5.46 5.50 2.43
C LEU A 88 4.58 5.68 1.20
N VAL A 89 5.06 5.21 0.05
CA VAL A 89 4.27 5.11 -1.19
C VAL A 89 4.22 3.67 -1.63
N LEU A 90 3.01 3.12 -1.76
CA LEU A 90 2.77 1.81 -2.33
C LEU A 90 2.33 1.98 -3.79
N CYS A 91 3.12 1.44 -4.71
CA CYS A 91 2.92 1.65 -6.14
C CYS A 91 2.54 0.37 -6.86
N GLY A 92 1.58 0.48 -7.76
CA GLY A 92 1.32 -0.53 -8.76
C GLY A 92 2.43 -0.59 -9.83
N ARG A 93 2.45 -1.69 -10.56
CA ARG A 93 3.52 -2.07 -11.49
C ARG A 93 3.89 -0.97 -12.51
N ASN A 94 2.88 -0.33 -13.12
CA ASN A 94 3.14 0.63 -14.19
C ASN A 94 3.78 1.91 -13.67
N LEU A 95 3.23 2.49 -12.61
CA LEU A 95 3.77 3.71 -12.02
C LEU A 95 5.18 3.50 -11.46
N TYR A 96 5.40 2.40 -10.77
CA TYR A 96 6.73 2.07 -10.26
C TYR A 96 7.76 1.90 -11.37
N ARG A 97 7.38 1.27 -12.50
CA ARG A 97 8.25 1.10 -13.67
C ARG A 97 8.57 2.43 -14.32
N LEU A 98 7.55 3.29 -14.52
CA LEU A 98 7.71 4.62 -15.11
C LEU A 98 8.63 5.48 -14.27
N TYR A 99 8.39 5.54 -12.97
CA TYR A 99 9.23 6.30 -12.05
C TYR A 99 10.69 5.83 -12.07
N ARG A 100 10.91 4.51 -12.04
CA ARG A 100 12.28 3.95 -12.16
C ARG A 100 12.94 4.29 -13.50
N ALA A 101 12.19 4.35 -14.58
CA ALA A 101 12.73 4.72 -15.89
C ALA A 101 13.12 6.20 -15.92
N ALA A 102 12.27 7.09 -15.39
CA ALA A 102 12.54 8.52 -15.25
C ALA A 102 13.82 8.78 -14.44
N VAL A 103 13.91 8.18 -13.26
CA VAL A 103 15.10 8.31 -12.38
C VAL A 103 16.36 7.78 -13.08
N ARG A 104 16.29 6.63 -13.76
CA ARG A 104 17.45 6.07 -14.47
C ARG A 104 17.96 6.97 -15.60
N SER A 105 17.05 7.65 -16.31
CA SER A 105 17.43 8.52 -17.42
C SER A 105 18.26 9.74 -16.95
N LYS A 106 18.02 10.19 -15.72
CA LYS A 106 18.74 11.34 -15.11
C LYS A 106 20.06 10.94 -14.43
N PHE A 107 20.18 9.71 -13.96
CA PHE A 107 21.42 9.20 -13.37
C PHE A 107 22.34 8.60 -14.45
N THR A 108 22.85 9.42 -15.35
CA THR A 108 24.03 9.07 -16.13
C THR A 108 25.25 9.19 -15.20
N ILE A 109 25.64 8.10 -14.55
CA ILE A 109 26.88 8.07 -13.77
C ILE A 109 28.02 8.07 -14.78
N PRO A 110 28.86 9.13 -14.86
CA PRO A 110 30.08 9.04 -15.64
C PRO A 110 30.92 7.92 -15.04
N LEU A 111 31.21 6.89 -15.82
CA LEU A 111 32.21 5.87 -15.51
C LEU A 111 33.59 6.55 -15.57
N THR A 112 33.92 7.33 -14.56
CA THR A 112 35.28 7.76 -14.36
C THR A 112 36.00 6.64 -13.60
N ASP A 113 37.01 6.06 -14.21
CA ASP A 113 37.94 5.12 -13.59
C ASP A 113 38.48 5.71 -12.29
N GLY A 114 37.93 5.29 -11.17
CA GLY A 114 38.38 5.75 -9.87
C GLY A 114 37.31 5.60 -8.80
N GLY A 115 37.19 4.41 -8.25
CA GLY A 115 36.75 4.12 -6.88
C GLY A 115 35.67 5.00 -6.23
N GLY A 116 34.58 5.28 -6.86
CA GLY A 116 33.53 6.11 -6.27
C GLY A 116 32.28 5.32 -5.88
N SER A 117 31.73 5.63 -4.72
CA SER A 117 30.61 5.01 -4.01
C SER A 117 29.29 4.84 -4.81
N GLY A 118 29.21 5.34 -6.05
CA GLY A 118 28.01 5.25 -6.89
C GLY A 118 27.67 3.83 -7.36
N LYS A 119 28.65 2.98 -7.58
CA LYS A 119 28.45 1.59 -8.00
C LYS A 119 27.84 0.73 -6.88
N ALA A 120 28.13 1.06 -5.63
CA ALA A 120 27.65 0.34 -4.46
C ALA A 120 26.10 0.46 -4.26
N MET A 121 25.52 1.58 -4.67
CA MET A 121 24.08 1.79 -4.52
C MET A 121 23.24 0.98 -5.54
N TYR A 122 23.80 0.73 -6.73
CA TYR A 122 23.13 -0.09 -7.75
C TYR A 122 23.28 -1.59 -7.51
N ASP A 123 24.43 -2.01 -6.94
CA ASP A 123 24.74 -3.42 -6.70
C ASP A 123 24.16 -3.98 -5.40
N LEU A 124 23.72 -3.12 -4.48
CA LEU A 124 23.15 -3.53 -3.18
C LEU A 124 21.74 -4.12 -3.28
N GLY A 125 21.17 -4.27 -4.48
CA GLY A 125 19.91 -4.96 -4.68
C GLY A 125 18.72 -4.36 -3.92
N PHE A 126 18.80 -3.08 -3.52
CA PHE A 126 17.67 -2.41 -2.89
C PHE A 126 16.48 -2.37 -3.84
N LYS A 127 15.44 -3.10 -3.49
CA LYS A 127 14.17 -3.11 -4.23
C LYS A 127 13.35 -1.83 -4.05
N GLY A 128 13.78 -0.90 -3.19
CA GLY A 128 13.10 0.35 -2.92
C GLY A 128 13.72 1.52 -3.71
N VAL A 129 12.88 2.39 -4.20
CA VAL A 129 13.24 3.72 -4.71
C VAL A 129 12.72 4.72 -3.70
N SER A 130 13.38 5.86 -3.52
CA SER A 130 12.88 6.95 -2.67
C SER A 130 12.60 8.19 -3.52
N HIS A 131 11.56 8.92 -3.17
CA HIS A 131 11.18 10.21 -3.73
C HIS A 131 11.12 11.22 -2.58
N GLY A 132 11.87 12.32 -2.64
CA GLY A 132 11.89 13.32 -1.57
C GLY A 132 12.24 12.80 -0.16
N GLY A 133 12.85 11.62 -0.03
CA GLY A 133 13.07 10.93 1.25
C GLY A 133 11.95 9.95 1.65
N ILE A 134 10.86 9.92 0.90
CA ILE A 134 9.73 8.99 1.10
C ILE A 134 10.08 7.65 0.45
N THR A 135 9.84 6.55 1.17
CA THR A 135 10.10 5.21 0.65
C THR A 135 9.02 4.79 -0.32
N MET A 136 9.41 4.44 -1.55
CA MET A 136 8.50 3.87 -2.56
C MET A 136 8.69 2.37 -2.67
N LEU A 137 7.62 1.62 -2.52
CA LEU A 137 7.60 0.16 -2.64
C LEU A 137 6.69 -0.27 -3.78
N TYR A 138 7.16 -1.22 -4.56
CA TYR A 138 6.32 -1.94 -5.49
C TYR A 138 5.59 -3.07 -4.76
N ASP A 139 4.29 -3.15 -4.98
CA ASP A 139 3.47 -4.26 -4.52
C ASP A 139 2.67 -4.83 -5.69
N GLU A 140 2.69 -6.16 -5.82
CA GLU A 140 2.04 -6.87 -6.91
C GLU A 140 0.50 -6.75 -6.85
N ASP A 141 -0.05 -6.73 -5.64
CA ASP A 141 -1.49 -6.63 -5.39
C ASP A 141 -2.02 -5.19 -5.48
N CYS A 142 -1.11 -4.20 -5.52
CA CYS A 142 -1.51 -2.82 -5.75
C CYS A 142 -2.06 -2.65 -7.18
N PRO A 143 -3.21 -1.97 -7.38
CA PRO A 143 -3.74 -1.71 -8.71
C PRO A 143 -2.72 -1.05 -9.63
N VAL A 144 -2.62 -1.56 -10.88
CA VAL A 144 -1.49 -1.37 -11.80
C VAL A 144 -1.13 0.11 -12.05
N ASN A 145 -2.14 0.99 -12.08
CA ASN A 145 -1.98 2.42 -12.37
C ASN A 145 -2.26 3.30 -11.16
N LYS A 146 -2.16 2.76 -9.93
CA LYS A 146 -2.37 3.51 -8.70
C LYS A 146 -1.11 3.59 -7.86
N ALA A 147 -1.01 4.67 -7.10
CA ALA A 147 -0.04 4.85 -6.04
C ALA A 147 -0.77 5.36 -4.79
N TYR A 148 -0.57 4.69 -3.67
CA TYR A 148 -1.12 5.10 -2.37
C TYR A 148 -0.02 5.79 -1.57
N TRP A 149 -0.22 7.08 -1.31
CA TRP A 149 0.64 7.89 -0.47
C TRP A 149 0.15 7.81 0.97
N ILE A 150 0.97 7.27 1.84
CA ILE A 150 0.57 6.89 3.19
C ILE A 150 1.45 7.62 4.19
N ASN A 151 0.80 8.16 5.23
CA ASN A 151 1.49 8.52 6.45
C ASN A 151 1.22 7.42 7.49
N SER A 152 2.22 6.58 7.76
CA SER A 152 2.10 5.42 8.64
C SER A 152 1.70 5.76 10.07
N LYS A 153 1.92 7.00 10.48
CA LYS A 153 1.51 7.52 11.80
C LYS A 153 0.00 7.43 12.02
N TYR A 154 -0.80 7.61 10.95
CA TYR A 154 -2.25 7.71 11.03
C TYR A 154 -2.99 6.42 10.65
N ILE A 155 -2.31 5.41 10.15
CA ILE A 155 -2.92 4.12 9.81
C ILE A 155 -2.58 3.09 10.88
N ARG A 156 -3.60 2.44 11.41
CA ARG A 156 -3.46 1.37 12.42
C ARG A 156 -4.34 0.19 12.09
N MET A 157 -3.84 -0.98 12.42
CA MET A 157 -4.62 -2.20 12.37
C MET A 157 -5.07 -2.60 13.77
N HIS A 158 -6.36 -2.64 13.98
CA HIS A 158 -6.97 -3.10 15.21
C HIS A 158 -7.37 -4.56 15.08
N VAL A 159 -6.82 -5.41 15.94
CA VAL A 159 -7.08 -6.84 15.92
C VAL A 159 -7.77 -7.24 17.22
N LEU A 160 -8.80 -8.06 17.11
CA LEU A 160 -9.55 -8.54 18.27
C LEU A 160 -8.69 -9.48 19.11
N LYS A 161 -8.64 -9.20 20.42
CA LYS A 161 -7.87 -9.99 21.37
C LYS A 161 -8.31 -11.47 21.35
N GLY A 162 -7.35 -12.38 21.18
CA GLY A 162 -7.59 -13.82 21.20
C GLY A 162 -7.98 -14.47 19.87
N VAL A 163 -8.10 -13.68 18.79
CA VAL A 163 -8.39 -14.17 17.42
C VAL A 163 -7.39 -13.65 16.37
N ASN A 164 -6.17 -13.37 16.79
CA ASN A 164 -5.09 -13.01 15.91
C ASN A 164 -4.38 -14.26 15.39
N PHE A 165 -4.64 -14.66 14.15
CA PHE A 165 -4.10 -15.86 13.51
C PHE A 165 -4.24 -17.13 14.36
N LYS A 166 -5.37 -17.25 15.05
CA LYS A 166 -5.61 -18.40 15.93
C LYS A 166 -5.95 -19.62 15.09
N VAL A 167 -5.12 -20.65 15.23
CA VAL A 167 -5.41 -21.97 14.64
C VAL A 167 -6.45 -22.67 15.51
N LYS A 168 -7.54 -23.10 14.89
CA LYS A 168 -8.54 -23.99 15.51
C LYS A 168 -8.54 -25.32 14.78
N GLU A 169 -8.56 -26.39 15.55
CA GLU A 169 -8.82 -27.73 15.01
C GLU A 169 -10.33 -27.89 14.83
N LEU A 170 -10.71 -28.38 13.66
CA LEU A 170 -12.07 -28.77 13.39
C LEU A 170 -12.23 -30.23 13.84
N VAL A 171 -13.27 -30.50 14.60
CA VAL A 171 -13.61 -31.87 14.95
C VAL A 171 -14.05 -32.57 13.67
N ALA A 172 -13.38 -33.66 13.31
CA ALA A 172 -13.77 -34.45 12.17
C ALA A 172 -15.19 -35.01 12.37
N PRO A 173 -16.07 -34.92 11.38
CA PRO A 173 -17.33 -35.67 11.44
C PRO A 173 -17.03 -37.16 11.56
N TRP A 174 -17.77 -37.88 12.36
CA TRP A 174 -17.58 -39.32 12.61
C TRP A 174 -17.63 -40.20 11.35
N THR A 175 -18.11 -39.64 10.25
CA THR A 175 -18.23 -40.32 8.94
C THR A 175 -17.01 -40.13 8.04
N ILE A 176 -16.07 -39.27 8.39
CA ILE A 176 -14.92 -38.92 7.52
C ILE A 176 -13.64 -38.94 8.38
N ASP A 177 -12.69 -39.77 7.99
CA ASP A 177 -11.35 -39.78 8.62
C ASP A 177 -10.50 -38.64 8.05
N ALA A 178 -10.80 -37.41 8.47
CA ALA A 178 -10.10 -36.22 8.04
C ALA A 178 -9.94 -35.23 9.22
N ILE A 179 -8.73 -34.72 9.40
CA ILE A 179 -8.43 -33.67 10.39
C ILE A 179 -8.44 -32.32 9.66
N GLY A 180 -9.40 -31.46 9.99
CA GLY A 180 -9.48 -30.10 9.47
C GLY A 180 -8.81 -29.12 10.44
N LYS A 181 -8.07 -28.15 9.90
CA LYS A 181 -7.56 -27.00 10.66
C LYS A 181 -8.00 -25.72 9.97
N ARG A 182 -8.34 -24.70 10.76
CA ARG A 182 -8.65 -23.36 10.23
C ARG A 182 -7.89 -22.31 10.99
N ILE A 183 -7.45 -21.27 10.27
CA ILE A 183 -6.90 -20.05 10.88
C ILE A 183 -8.04 -19.02 10.95
N ILE A 184 -8.15 -18.38 12.11
CA ILE A 184 -9.12 -17.32 12.32
C ILE A 184 -8.33 -16.05 12.62
N TRP A 185 -8.67 -15.01 11.89
CA TRP A 185 -8.24 -13.65 12.14
C TRP A 185 -9.46 -12.72 12.12
N GLN A 186 -9.49 -11.77 13.03
CA GLN A 186 -10.52 -10.74 13.04
C GLN A 186 -9.90 -9.41 13.42
N GLY A 187 -9.97 -8.48 12.52
CA GLY A 187 -9.39 -7.15 12.68
C GLY A 187 -9.89 -6.18 11.62
N GLN A 188 -9.51 -4.94 11.77
CA GLN A 188 -9.89 -3.85 10.87
C GLN A 188 -8.78 -2.83 10.77
N MET A 189 -8.49 -2.36 9.56
CA MET A 189 -7.62 -1.22 9.34
C MET A 189 -8.41 0.06 9.55
N CYS A 190 -7.84 0.99 10.32
CA CYS A 190 -8.48 2.26 10.67
C CYS A 190 -7.50 3.41 10.47
N ILE A 191 -8.05 4.57 10.11
CA ILE A 191 -7.33 5.83 10.17
C ILE A 191 -7.54 6.40 11.58
N TRP A 192 -6.45 6.83 12.18
CA TRP A 192 -6.42 7.44 13.50
C TRP A 192 -5.92 8.88 13.39
N ASN A 193 -6.66 9.82 13.91
CA ASN A 193 -6.27 11.23 13.96
C ASN A 193 -6.06 11.66 15.41
#